data_65bbf8089e68f29c862aaf5378e3bc75
#
_entry.id   65bbf8089e68f29c862aaf5378e3bc75
#
_cell.length_a   1.000
_cell.length_b   1.000
_cell.length_c   1.000
_cell.angle_alpha   90.00
_cell.angle_beta   90.00
_cell.angle_gamma   90.00
#
_symmetry.space_group_name_H-M   'P 1'
#
loop_
_entity.id
_entity.type
_entity.pdbx_description
1 polymer ?
#
loop_
_entity_poly.entity_id
_entity_poly.type
_entity_poly.pdbx_seq_one_letter_code
_entity_poly.pdbx_strand_id
1 'polypeptide(L)'
;MKKILLFAAIGVFATSAFAQRYDEVKNMLMLPGGLEKAKQSFDKQSANDKFYTKPEGYLLKSAVFSNMALDSARAAEADKNREEAYNAFIKYREMDPSMKLVSPEEMTYRNVPFNLYASYFNSGVGDINDKKYSEAYDKFIKTVELSDLLIEKKIATFSFDTNAVYYAGILAETVQKPDDAVKYNTRFADQKISGPTYESVYQSLVRYYAMKQDQTNFEKYRALGKQFYPNSEFFGYNMLDFAIGASGGFNEKIDNLEKMIASNPNDYKSQLALAEAIFDTLNSRKEGAVLPANYDELEAKMLNALNKANSVNPDELQPLLLLGDHYINKSERIGDQMRPIETDLIKKGAKATAADKQKLADVKAKYDVTYDLAKDNFLKVADRYSKMSNLNQVDKRNYRIIVGNLAQYYSYKRESSKGAELNKVIAEETKYNNLYEQLRKP
;
A
#
# COMPACT_ATOMS: atom_id res chain seq x y z
N MET A 1 29.87 67.26 -27.47
CA MET A 1 30.25 65.98 -28.06
C MET A 1 31.44 65.26 -27.40
N LYS A 2 32.50 65.97 -26.93
CA LYS A 2 33.65 65.27 -26.27
C LYS A 2 33.39 64.61 -24.92
N LYS A 3 32.42 65.10 -24.11
CA LYS A 3 32.08 64.47 -22.80
C LYS A 3 31.27 63.19 -22.89
N ILE A 4 30.47 62.95 -23.94
CA ILE A 4 29.69 61.76 -24.18
C ILE A 4 30.56 60.56 -24.60
N LEU A 5 31.62 60.87 -25.39
CA LEU A 5 32.58 59.84 -25.81
C LEU A 5 33.48 59.36 -24.66
N LEU A 6 33.74 60.18 -23.64
CA LEU A 6 34.50 59.73 -22.46
C LEU A 6 33.73 58.80 -21.56
N PHE A 7 32.40 58.99 -21.43
CA PHE A 7 31.54 58.07 -20.64
C PHE A 7 31.34 56.71 -21.35
N ALA A 8 31.22 56.69 -22.67
CA ALA A 8 31.13 55.46 -23.45
C ALA A 8 32.44 54.64 -23.39
N ALA A 9 33.60 55.32 -23.41
CA ALA A 9 34.88 54.63 -23.27
C ALA A 9 35.12 54.05 -21.89
N ILE A 10 34.70 54.71 -20.80
CA ILE A 10 34.85 54.23 -19.46
C ILE A 10 33.90 53.00 -19.23
N GLY A 11 32.68 52.99 -19.81
CA GLY A 11 31.76 51.87 -19.75
C GLY A 11 32.29 50.63 -20.46
N VAL A 12 32.92 50.76 -21.60
CA VAL A 12 33.54 49.67 -22.38
C VAL A 12 34.79 49.12 -21.69
N PHE A 13 35.62 49.97 -21.07
CA PHE A 13 36.77 49.48 -20.28
C PHE A 13 36.38 48.75 -19.00
N ALA A 14 35.30 49.14 -18.33
CA ALA A 14 34.83 48.46 -17.13
C ALA A 14 34.27 47.05 -17.46
N THR A 15 33.52 46.90 -18.56
CA THR A 15 32.99 45.60 -18.99
C THR A 15 34.09 44.65 -19.46
N SER A 16 35.12 45.11 -20.14
CA SER A 16 36.27 44.31 -20.57
C SER A 16 37.14 43.85 -19.41
N ALA A 17 37.32 44.66 -18.37
CA ALA A 17 38.12 44.30 -17.19
C ALA A 17 37.47 43.19 -16.35
N PHE A 18 36.13 43.11 -16.33
CA PHE A 18 35.42 42.01 -15.63
C PHE A 18 35.41 40.72 -16.44
N ALA A 19 35.19 40.76 -17.73
CA ALA A 19 35.30 39.61 -18.61
C ALA A 19 36.69 38.96 -18.52
N GLN A 20 37.73 39.75 -18.51
CA GLN A 20 39.12 39.29 -18.40
C GLN A 20 39.40 38.56 -17.04
N ARG A 21 38.72 38.94 -15.95
CA ARG A 21 38.87 38.28 -14.63
C ARG A 21 38.24 36.88 -14.60
N TYR A 22 37.05 36.73 -15.17
CA TYR A 22 36.42 35.40 -15.23
C TYR A 22 37.20 34.46 -16.15
N ASP A 23 37.67 34.97 -17.31
CA ASP A 23 38.43 34.19 -18.28
C ASP A 23 39.76 33.69 -17.72
N GLU A 24 40.44 34.43 -16.84
CA GLU A 24 41.64 33.93 -16.18
C GLU A 24 41.39 32.67 -15.36
N VAL A 25 40.35 32.63 -14.52
CA VAL A 25 40.01 31.46 -13.71
C VAL A 25 39.50 30.31 -14.59
N LYS A 26 38.68 30.62 -15.61
CA LYS A 26 38.19 29.62 -16.59
C LYS A 26 39.36 28.92 -17.29
N ASN A 27 40.31 29.71 -17.80
CA ASN A 27 41.44 29.14 -18.51
C ASN A 27 42.32 28.25 -17.61
N MET A 28 42.48 28.62 -16.34
CA MET A 28 43.19 27.78 -15.38
C MET A 28 42.47 26.48 -15.09
N LEU A 29 41.13 26.48 -14.98
CA LEU A 29 40.31 25.27 -14.80
C LEU A 29 40.41 24.29 -15.98
N MET A 30 40.69 24.82 -17.19
CA MET A 30 40.84 24.01 -18.40
C MET A 30 42.24 23.37 -18.54
N LEU A 31 43.22 23.81 -17.77
CA LEU A 31 44.58 23.27 -17.83
C LEU A 31 44.72 22.01 -16.94
N PRO A 32 45.41 20.97 -17.43
CA PRO A 32 45.75 19.82 -16.57
C PRO A 32 46.51 20.30 -15.32
N GLY A 33 46.02 19.90 -14.13
CA GLY A 33 46.61 20.31 -12.86
C GLY A 33 46.43 21.81 -12.50
N GLY A 34 45.56 22.53 -13.24
CA GLY A 34 45.36 23.96 -13.02
C GLY A 34 44.42 24.32 -11.87
N LEU A 35 43.78 23.35 -11.22
CA LEU A 35 42.76 23.55 -10.17
C LEU A 35 43.25 24.44 -9.02
N GLU A 36 44.46 24.20 -8.51
CA GLU A 36 45.03 24.97 -7.41
C GLU A 36 45.24 26.44 -7.83
N LYS A 37 45.78 26.68 -9.02
CA LYS A 37 45.96 28.04 -9.57
C LYS A 37 44.64 28.74 -9.81
N ALA A 38 43.65 27.98 -10.32
CA ALA A 38 42.27 28.47 -10.50
C ALA A 38 41.65 28.92 -9.17
N LYS A 39 41.83 28.12 -8.11
CA LYS A 39 41.35 28.46 -6.74
C LYS A 39 42.03 29.72 -6.20
N GLN A 40 43.37 29.83 -6.34
CA GLN A 40 44.10 31.01 -5.88
C GLN A 40 43.68 32.27 -6.64
N SER A 41 43.54 32.18 -7.97
CA SER A 41 43.05 33.28 -8.79
C SER A 41 41.62 33.68 -8.45
N PHE A 42 40.75 32.66 -8.24
CA PHE A 42 39.37 32.88 -7.79
C PHE A 42 39.33 33.61 -6.43
N ASP A 43 40.08 33.16 -5.43
CA ASP A 43 40.10 33.80 -4.11
C ASP A 43 40.53 35.27 -4.17
N LYS A 44 41.55 35.55 -4.94
CA LYS A 44 42.02 36.93 -5.16
C LYS A 44 40.96 37.80 -5.81
N GLN A 45 40.26 37.28 -6.81
CA GLN A 45 39.29 38.07 -7.59
C GLN A 45 37.94 38.18 -6.89
N SER A 46 37.49 37.14 -6.21
CA SER A 46 36.22 37.08 -5.49
C SER A 46 36.20 37.89 -4.19
N ALA A 47 37.36 38.35 -3.70
CA ALA A 47 37.48 39.30 -2.59
C ALA A 47 36.89 40.70 -2.97
N ASN A 48 36.62 40.96 -4.22
CA ASN A 48 35.93 42.17 -4.66
C ASN A 48 34.42 41.96 -4.74
N ASP A 49 33.63 42.75 -4.00
CA ASP A 49 32.16 42.68 -3.96
C ASP A 49 31.49 42.72 -5.34
N LYS A 50 32.13 43.40 -6.30
CA LYS A 50 31.65 43.47 -7.68
C LYS A 50 31.75 42.16 -8.45
N PHE A 51 32.50 41.16 -7.92
CA PHE A 51 32.63 39.85 -8.56
C PHE A 51 31.29 39.12 -8.69
N TYR A 52 30.41 39.24 -7.69
CA TYR A 52 29.11 38.59 -7.63
C TYR A 52 27.94 39.44 -8.15
N THR A 53 28.23 40.59 -8.81
CA THR A 53 27.16 41.42 -9.41
C THR A 53 26.57 40.81 -10.68
N LYS A 54 27.26 39.84 -11.28
CA LYS A 54 26.78 39.06 -12.43
C LYS A 54 26.57 37.61 -12.07
N PRO A 55 25.61 36.93 -12.71
CA PRO A 55 25.36 35.48 -12.48
C PRO A 55 26.63 34.65 -12.71
N GLU A 56 27.47 35.01 -13.67
CA GLU A 56 28.70 34.30 -14.01
C GLU A 56 29.67 34.15 -12.81
N GLY A 57 29.73 35.13 -11.90
CA GLY A 57 30.56 35.04 -10.70
C GLY A 57 30.21 33.89 -9.79
N TYR A 58 28.91 33.66 -9.60
CA TYR A 58 28.42 32.51 -8.85
C TYR A 58 28.62 31.16 -9.58
N LEU A 59 28.41 31.16 -10.91
CA LEU A 59 28.66 29.98 -11.73
C LEU A 59 30.14 29.57 -11.72
N LEU A 60 31.05 30.58 -11.80
CA LEU A 60 32.50 30.36 -11.72
C LEU A 60 32.90 29.83 -10.31
N LYS A 61 32.32 30.38 -9.25
CA LYS A 61 32.45 29.82 -7.90
C LYS A 61 32.05 28.34 -7.88
N SER A 62 30.89 28.02 -8.42
CA SER A 62 30.42 26.63 -8.51
C SER A 62 31.40 25.78 -9.32
N ALA A 63 31.94 26.29 -10.43
CA ALA A 63 32.90 25.52 -11.23
C ALA A 63 34.18 25.19 -10.45
N VAL A 64 34.77 26.16 -9.72
CA VAL A 64 35.96 25.90 -8.90
C VAL A 64 35.68 24.85 -7.82
N PHE A 65 34.64 25.07 -7.02
CA PHE A 65 34.36 24.21 -5.86
C PHE A 65 33.80 22.81 -6.26
N SER A 66 33.11 22.70 -7.39
CA SER A 66 32.66 21.35 -7.86
C SER A 66 33.84 20.50 -8.37
N ASN A 67 34.86 21.13 -8.98
CA ASN A 67 36.10 20.42 -9.30
C ASN A 67 36.87 20.04 -8.04
N MET A 68 36.92 20.92 -7.01
CA MET A 68 37.54 20.57 -5.71
C MET A 68 36.82 19.45 -4.99
N ALA A 69 35.50 19.34 -5.10
CA ALA A 69 34.71 18.29 -4.50
C ALA A 69 34.99 16.89 -5.11
N LEU A 70 35.47 16.85 -6.34
CA LEU A 70 35.85 15.61 -7.05
C LEU A 70 37.35 15.29 -6.95
N ASP A 71 38.16 16.19 -6.42
CA ASP A 71 39.61 16.02 -6.28
C ASP A 71 39.91 15.05 -5.13
N SER A 72 40.42 13.87 -5.44
CA SER A 72 40.79 12.86 -4.44
C SER A 72 41.84 13.33 -3.44
N ALA A 73 42.70 14.27 -3.82
CA ALA A 73 43.66 14.87 -2.91
C ALA A 73 43.01 15.75 -1.83
N ARG A 74 41.75 16.10 -2.01
CA ARG A 74 40.91 16.91 -1.09
C ARG A 74 39.73 16.17 -0.51
N ALA A 75 39.81 14.85 -0.42
CA ALA A 75 38.70 14.00 0.06
C ALA A 75 38.12 14.46 1.41
N ALA A 76 38.97 14.91 2.34
CA ALA A 76 38.55 15.43 3.66
C ALA A 76 37.67 16.72 3.56
N GLU A 77 37.77 17.47 2.48
CA GLU A 77 37.00 18.70 2.25
C GLU A 77 35.89 18.52 1.20
N ALA A 78 35.73 17.31 0.66
CA ALA A 78 34.83 17.06 -0.46
C ALA A 78 33.38 17.46 -0.18
N ASP A 79 32.85 17.15 1.01
CA ASP A 79 31.49 17.51 1.40
C ASP A 79 31.29 19.03 1.49
N LYS A 80 32.23 19.73 2.11
CA LYS A 80 32.21 21.19 2.21
C LYS A 80 32.26 21.83 0.81
N ASN A 81 33.17 21.37 -0.03
CA ASN A 81 33.33 21.89 -1.40
C ASN A 81 32.10 21.64 -2.25
N ARG A 82 31.46 20.47 -2.09
CA ARG A 82 30.19 20.11 -2.78
C ARG A 82 29.07 21.06 -2.40
N GLU A 83 28.85 21.29 -1.11
CA GLU A 83 27.79 22.19 -0.63
C GLU A 83 28.05 23.63 -1.05
N GLU A 84 29.30 24.10 -1.01
CA GLU A 84 29.70 25.42 -1.47
C GLU A 84 29.44 25.61 -2.97
N ALA A 85 29.77 24.58 -3.77
CA ALA A 85 29.51 24.56 -5.21
C ALA A 85 27.99 24.55 -5.50
N TYR A 86 27.21 23.72 -4.80
CA TYR A 86 25.79 23.65 -5.02
C TYR A 86 25.07 24.94 -4.64
N ASN A 87 25.40 25.54 -3.49
CA ASN A 87 24.82 26.81 -3.06
C ASN A 87 25.13 27.92 -4.04
N ALA A 88 26.33 27.95 -4.57
CA ALA A 88 26.71 28.91 -5.63
C ALA A 88 25.93 28.66 -6.92
N PHE A 89 25.71 27.41 -7.30
CA PHE A 89 24.90 27.03 -8.46
C PHE A 89 23.44 27.45 -8.31
N ILE A 90 22.86 27.30 -7.14
CA ILE A 90 21.49 27.79 -6.85
C ILE A 90 21.42 29.31 -6.99
N LYS A 91 22.40 30.06 -6.45
CA LYS A 91 22.47 31.53 -6.62
C LYS A 91 22.59 31.94 -8.08
N TYR A 92 23.38 31.24 -8.87
CA TYR A 92 23.43 31.45 -10.32
C TYR A 92 22.05 31.27 -10.96
N ARG A 93 21.33 30.17 -10.65
CA ARG A 93 19.99 29.90 -11.18
C ARG A 93 18.96 30.97 -10.79
N GLU A 94 19.04 31.48 -9.57
CA GLU A 94 18.18 32.59 -9.10
C GLU A 94 18.40 33.87 -9.93
N MET A 95 19.63 34.15 -10.30
CA MET A 95 19.98 35.36 -11.08
C MET A 95 19.79 35.18 -12.59
N ASP A 96 19.96 33.99 -13.12
CA ASP A 96 19.73 33.61 -14.52
C ASP A 96 18.91 32.32 -14.60
N PRO A 97 17.59 32.40 -14.47
CA PRO A 97 16.70 31.19 -14.56
C PRO A 97 16.83 30.49 -15.91
N SER A 98 17.22 31.16 -16.96
CA SER A 98 17.45 30.57 -18.29
C SER A 98 18.75 29.77 -18.39
N MET A 99 19.65 29.96 -17.41
CA MET A 99 20.96 29.30 -17.34
C MET A 99 21.73 29.34 -18.69
N LYS A 100 21.83 30.51 -19.32
CA LYS A 100 22.40 30.66 -20.67
C LYS A 100 23.85 30.20 -20.78
N LEU A 101 24.61 30.34 -19.68
CA LEU A 101 26.03 29.95 -19.65
C LEU A 101 26.22 28.44 -19.48
N VAL A 102 25.18 27.69 -19.09
CA VAL A 102 25.21 26.23 -18.98
C VAL A 102 24.68 25.64 -20.30
N SER A 103 25.56 25.55 -21.28
CA SER A 103 25.26 25.02 -22.62
C SER A 103 26.28 23.98 -23.05
N PRO A 104 26.00 23.11 -24.02
CA PRO A 104 26.93 22.10 -24.52
C PRO A 104 28.23 22.71 -25.09
N GLU A 105 28.16 23.92 -25.59
CA GLU A 105 29.29 24.66 -26.26
C GLU A 105 30.24 25.28 -25.22
N GLU A 106 29.75 25.63 -24.04
CA GLU A 106 30.56 26.30 -23.01
C GLU A 106 31.26 25.29 -22.10
N MET A 107 32.44 24.84 -22.50
CA MET A 107 33.14 23.71 -21.88
C MET A 107 33.36 23.82 -20.37
N THR A 108 33.65 25.00 -19.84
CA THR A 108 33.87 25.17 -18.40
C THR A 108 32.59 25.06 -17.63
N TYR A 109 31.53 25.70 -18.10
CA TYR A 109 30.28 25.83 -17.35
C TYR A 109 29.31 24.66 -17.56
N ARG A 110 29.35 24.00 -18.72
CA ARG A 110 28.59 22.73 -18.90
C ARG A 110 29.02 21.66 -17.93
N ASN A 111 30.28 21.67 -17.50
CA ASN A 111 30.79 20.67 -16.55
C ASN A 111 30.31 20.93 -15.12
N VAL A 112 29.80 22.11 -14.79
CA VAL A 112 29.37 22.42 -13.41
C VAL A 112 28.24 21.50 -12.95
N PRO A 113 27.07 21.37 -13.62
CA PRO A 113 26.04 20.45 -13.22
C PRO A 113 26.50 18.99 -13.30
N PHE A 114 27.39 18.65 -14.23
CA PHE A 114 27.96 17.30 -14.32
C PHE A 114 28.85 16.96 -13.13
N ASN A 115 29.75 17.86 -12.73
CA ASN A 115 30.62 17.68 -11.56
C ASN A 115 29.80 17.59 -10.26
N LEU A 116 28.79 18.44 -10.11
CA LEU A 116 27.86 18.37 -8.99
C LEU A 116 27.12 17.03 -8.97
N TYR A 117 26.57 16.61 -10.09
CA TYR A 117 25.94 15.30 -10.24
C TYR A 117 26.88 14.16 -9.79
N ALA A 118 28.08 14.11 -10.37
CA ALA A 118 29.06 13.07 -10.05
C ALA A 118 29.47 13.09 -8.56
N SER A 119 29.65 14.28 -7.99
CA SER A 119 30.03 14.43 -6.59
C SER A 119 28.92 13.99 -5.65
N TYR A 120 27.64 14.36 -5.91
CA TYR A 120 26.49 13.90 -5.10
C TYR A 120 26.25 12.40 -5.27
N PHE A 121 26.32 11.88 -6.51
CA PHE A 121 26.17 10.46 -6.77
C PHE A 121 27.21 9.62 -6.02
N ASN A 122 28.48 9.93 -6.18
CA ASN A 122 29.57 9.20 -5.53
C ASN A 122 29.48 9.24 -4.00
N SER A 123 29.17 10.40 -3.44
CA SER A 123 29.01 10.58 -2.01
C SER A 123 27.75 9.85 -1.50
N GLY A 124 26.64 9.86 -2.26
CA GLY A 124 25.44 9.12 -1.91
C GLY A 124 25.67 7.60 -1.89
N VAL A 125 26.46 7.08 -2.86
CA VAL A 125 26.89 5.66 -2.83
C VAL A 125 27.77 5.36 -1.62
N GLY A 126 28.66 6.27 -1.24
CA GLY A 126 29.45 6.15 -0.01
C GLY A 126 28.57 6.05 1.23
N ASP A 127 27.56 6.91 1.34
CA ASP A 127 26.63 6.88 2.48
C ASP A 127 25.79 5.59 2.52
N ILE A 128 25.41 5.03 1.37
CA ILE A 128 24.74 3.72 1.32
C ILE A 128 25.65 2.64 1.92
N ASN A 129 26.92 2.62 1.54
CA ASN A 129 27.90 1.66 2.07
C ASN A 129 28.09 1.80 3.58
N ASP A 130 28.04 3.04 4.07
CA ASP A 130 28.13 3.38 5.50
C ASP A 130 26.78 3.22 6.24
N LYS A 131 25.69 2.82 5.55
CA LYS A 131 24.31 2.69 6.07
C LYS A 131 23.71 4.02 6.56
N LYS A 132 24.19 5.15 6.05
CA LYS A 132 23.66 6.50 6.30
C LYS A 132 22.55 6.81 5.28
N TYR A 133 21.43 6.07 5.39
CA TYR A 133 20.40 6.08 4.35
C TYR A 133 19.68 7.43 4.20
N SER A 134 19.55 8.21 5.29
CA SER A 134 18.93 9.53 5.23
C SER A 134 19.80 10.52 4.46
N GLU A 135 21.11 10.54 4.74
CA GLU A 135 22.08 11.36 4.03
C GLU A 135 22.21 10.95 2.57
N ALA A 136 22.20 9.64 2.30
CA ALA A 136 22.20 9.11 0.94
C ALA A 136 20.95 9.57 0.16
N TYR A 137 19.76 9.49 0.79
CA TYR A 137 18.51 9.95 0.19
C TYR A 137 18.60 11.42 -0.23
N ASP A 138 19.01 12.30 0.67
CA ASP A 138 19.12 13.74 0.39
C ASP A 138 20.10 14.04 -0.76
N LYS A 139 21.17 13.24 -0.88
CA LYS A 139 22.13 13.34 -1.98
C LYS A 139 21.55 12.84 -3.30
N PHE A 140 20.81 11.72 -3.29
CA PHE A 140 20.21 11.19 -4.51
C PHE A 140 19.06 12.06 -5.04
N ILE A 141 18.32 12.78 -4.18
CA ILE A 141 17.35 13.78 -4.65
C ILE A 141 18.05 14.88 -5.47
N LYS A 142 19.17 15.42 -4.97
CA LYS A 142 19.98 16.39 -5.70
C LYS A 142 20.59 15.79 -6.97
N THR A 143 21.00 14.53 -6.92
CA THR A 143 21.51 13.81 -8.08
C THR A 143 20.47 13.71 -9.20
N VAL A 144 19.21 13.34 -8.86
CA VAL A 144 18.10 13.29 -9.84
C VAL A 144 17.81 14.69 -10.42
N GLU A 145 17.77 15.73 -9.57
CA GLU A 145 17.59 17.11 -10.04
C GLU A 145 18.66 17.53 -11.06
N LEU A 146 19.92 17.24 -10.75
CA LEU A 146 21.04 17.57 -11.63
C LEU A 146 21.05 16.73 -12.91
N SER A 147 20.67 15.45 -12.82
CA SER A 147 20.49 14.57 -13.98
C SER A 147 19.41 15.09 -14.92
N ASP A 148 18.25 15.47 -14.39
CA ASP A 148 17.16 16.05 -15.17
C ASP A 148 17.60 17.34 -15.87
N LEU A 149 18.38 18.18 -15.18
CA LEU A 149 18.97 19.38 -15.77
C LEU A 149 19.96 19.08 -16.90
N LEU A 150 20.83 18.08 -16.72
CA LEU A 150 21.79 17.66 -17.76
C LEU A 150 21.07 17.17 -19.02
N ILE A 151 19.94 16.47 -18.85
CA ILE A 151 19.09 16.02 -19.96
C ILE A 151 18.42 17.21 -20.63
N GLU A 152 17.78 18.12 -19.86
CA GLU A 152 17.12 19.32 -20.36
C GLU A 152 18.06 20.19 -21.19
N LYS A 153 19.28 20.42 -20.69
CA LYS A 153 20.30 21.20 -21.36
C LYS A 153 21.03 20.49 -22.49
N LYS A 154 20.65 19.22 -22.79
CA LYS A 154 21.28 18.37 -23.81
C LYS A 154 22.79 18.17 -23.60
N ILE A 155 23.23 18.19 -22.34
CA ILE A 155 24.60 17.92 -21.92
C ILE A 155 24.79 16.42 -21.73
N ALA A 156 23.77 15.73 -21.16
CA ALA A 156 23.76 14.28 -21.02
C ALA A 156 23.59 13.59 -22.38
N THR A 157 24.21 12.42 -22.53
CA THR A 157 24.05 11.53 -23.70
C THR A 157 22.90 10.54 -23.55
N PHE A 158 22.29 10.46 -22.38
CA PHE A 158 21.14 9.62 -22.04
C PHE A 158 19.87 10.48 -21.87
N SER A 159 18.72 9.86 -22.10
CA SER A 159 17.40 10.51 -21.95
C SER A 159 16.74 10.23 -20.59
N PHE A 160 17.28 9.31 -19.82
CA PHE A 160 16.78 8.93 -18.49
C PHE A 160 17.92 8.36 -17.65
N ASP A 161 18.05 8.81 -16.41
CA ASP A 161 19.05 8.30 -15.47
C ASP A 161 18.47 7.20 -14.59
N THR A 162 18.61 5.97 -15.06
CA THR A 162 18.12 4.77 -14.38
C THR A 162 18.65 4.64 -12.96
N ASN A 163 19.95 4.90 -12.75
CA ASN A 163 20.58 4.68 -11.45
C ASN A 163 20.15 5.73 -10.43
N ALA A 164 20.19 7.01 -10.80
CA ALA A 164 19.80 8.09 -9.89
C ALA A 164 18.33 7.93 -9.45
N VAL A 165 17.43 7.68 -10.39
CA VAL A 165 16.00 7.52 -10.10
C VAL A 165 15.73 6.25 -9.26
N TYR A 166 16.41 5.15 -9.57
CA TYR A 166 16.31 3.90 -8.82
C TYR A 166 16.73 4.07 -7.36
N TYR A 167 17.92 4.64 -7.12
CA TYR A 167 18.39 4.87 -5.75
C TYR A 167 17.50 5.87 -5.00
N ALA A 168 17.02 6.94 -5.65
CA ALA A 168 16.10 7.88 -5.02
C ALA A 168 14.81 7.18 -4.54
N GLY A 169 14.25 6.28 -5.35
CA GLY A 169 13.05 5.52 -5.01
C GLY A 169 13.25 4.56 -3.83
N ILE A 170 14.30 3.73 -3.89
CA ILE A 170 14.60 2.75 -2.84
C ILE A 170 14.97 3.43 -1.52
N LEU A 171 15.78 4.48 -1.57
CA LEU A 171 16.16 5.22 -0.38
C LEU A 171 14.97 5.92 0.26
N ALA A 172 14.05 6.48 -0.55
CA ALA A 172 12.81 7.04 -0.04
C ALA A 172 11.98 6.01 0.74
N GLU A 173 11.90 4.76 0.26
CA GLU A 173 11.27 3.66 1.02
C GLU A 173 12.00 3.38 2.33
N THR A 174 13.33 3.25 2.25
CA THR A 174 14.16 2.93 3.40
C THR A 174 14.03 3.98 4.52
N VAL A 175 13.91 5.26 4.15
CA VAL A 175 13.72 6.37 5.11
C VAL A 175 12.25 6.71 5.37
N GLN A 176 11.32 5.82 5.00
CA GLN A 176 9.88 5.91 5.28
C GLN A 176 9.20 7.16 4.71
N LYS A 177 9.56 7.53 3.47
CA LYS A 177 8.92 8.59 2.69
C LYS A 177 8.12 7.99 1.51
N PRO A 178 6.95 7.38 1.75
CA PRO A 178 6.24 6.58 0.75
C PRO A 178 5.80 7.39 -0.48
N ASP A 179 5.42 8.65 -0.29
CA ASP A 179 4.98 9.50 -1.41
C ASP A 179 6.14 9.87 -2.34
N ASP A 180 7.34 10.10 -1.78
CA ASP A 180 8.56 10.30 -2.57
C ASP A 180 8.99 8.99 -3.26
N ALA A 181 8.91 7.87 -2.56
CA ALA A 181 9.20 6.55 -3.14
C ALA A 181 8.33 6.29 -4.37
N VAL A 182 7.02 6.51 -4.25
CA VAL A 182 6.08 6.37 -5.36
C VAL A 182 6.42 7.30 -6.52
N LYS A 183 6.79 8.55 -6.25
CA LYS A 183 7.20 9.52 -7.27
C LYS A 183 8.35 8.99 -8.14
N TYR A 184 9.41 8.49 -7.52
CA TYR A 184 10.59 7.99 -8.24
C TYR A 184 10.37 6.60 -8.83
N ASN A 185 9.72 5.69 -8.10
CA ASN A 185 9.41 4.36 -8.59
C ASN A 185 8.47 4.40 -9.81
N THR A 186 7.49 5.31 -9.82
CA THR A 186 6.61 5.56 -10.97
C THR A 186 7.42 6.03 -12.19
N ARG A 187 8.31 7.02 -12.02
CA ARG A 187 9.20 7.48 -13.10
C ARG A 187 10.03 6.34 -13.68
N PHE A 188 10.54 5.46 -12.82
CA PHE A 188 11.31 4.29 -13.22
C PHE A 188 10.46 3.27 -13.99
N ALA A 189 9.32 2.87 -13.43
CA ALA A 189 8.45 1.84 -13.98
C ALA A 189 7.80 2.25 -15.30
N ASP A 190 7.50 3.54 -15.48
CA ASP A 190 6.94 4.09 -16.72
C ASP A 190 7.92 4.06 -17.90
N GLN A 191 9.24 3.99 -17.62
CA GLN A 191 10.26 3.69 -18.64
C GLN A 191 10.30 2.20 -19.00
N LYS A 192 9.49 1.34 -18.35
CA LYS A 192 9.46 -0.12 -18.55
C LYS A 192 10.83 -0.80 -18.39
N ILE A 193 11.64 -0.27 -17.49
CA ILE A 193 12.96 -0.83 -17.18
C ILE A 193 12.77 -2.09 -16.33
N SER A 194 13.44 -3.18 -16.73
CA SER A 194 13.40 -4.47 -16.02
C SER A 194 14.80 -5.02 -15.80
N GLY A 195 14.92 -5.98 -14.90
CA GLY A 195 16.17 -6.66 -14.57
C GLY A 195 16.09 -7.27 -13.17
N PRO A 196 17.00 -8.20 -12.82
CA PRO A 196 16.90 -8.96 -11.56
C PRO A 196 16.84 -8.08 -10.29
N THR A 197 17.47 -6.91 -10.34
CA THR A 197 17.56 -5.97 -9.21
C THR A 197 16.34 -5.07 -9.06
N TYR A 198 15.46 -4.98 -10.06
CA TYR A 198 14.42 -3.93 -10.13
C TYR A 198 13.01 -4.42 -9.79
N GLU A 199 12.86 -5.70 -9.44
CA GLU A 199 11.56 -6.27 -9.07
C GLU A 199 10.91 -5.51 -7.91
N SER A 200 11.72 -5.11 -6.92
CA SER A 200 11.27 -4.37 -5.74
C SER A 200 10.58 -3.05 -6.07
N VAL A 201 10.96 -2.38 -7.17
CA VAL A 201 10.33 -1.14 -7.63
C VAL A 201 8.85 -1.38 -7.96
N TYR A 202 8.56 -2.46 -8.71
CA TYR A 202 7.19 -2.82 -9.09
C TYR A 202 6.39 -3.33 -7.89
N GLN A 203 7.01 -4.12 -7.01
CA GLN A 203 6.39 -4.58 -5.77
C GLN A 203 6.00 -3.42 -4.86
N SER A 204 6.86 -2.40 -4.75
CA SER A 204 6.60 -1.18 -3.97
C SER A 204 5.38 -0.43 -4.50
N LEU A 205 5.31 -0.21 -5.81
CA LEU A 205 4.16 0.46 -6.44
C LEU A 205 2.86 -0.31 -6.22
N VAL A 206 2.89 -1.64 -6.41
CA VAL A 206 1.72 -2.50 -6.18
C VAL A 206 1.24 -2.40 -4.73
N ARG A 207 2.15 -2.50 -3.76
CA ARG A 207 1.81 -2.32 -2.33
C ARG A 207 1.23 -0.95 -2.03
N TYR A 208 1.88 0.11 -2.51
CA TYR A 208 1.42 1.47 -2.26
C TYR A 208 0.00 1.69 -2.79
N TYR A 209 -0.27 1.30 -4.04
CA TYR A 209 -1.58 1.49 -4.64
C TYR A 209 -2.64 0.55 -4.07
N ALA A 210 -2.26 -0.64 -3.59
CA ALA A 210 -3.14 -1.49 -2.80
C ALA A 210 -3.58 -0.80 -1.50
N MET A 211 -2.64 -0.22 -0.75
CA MET A 211 -2.92 0.51 0.49
C MET A 211 -3.77 1.78 0.25
N LYS A 212 -3.57 2.46 -0.89
CA LYS A 212 -4.38 3.62 -1.30
C LYS A 212 -5.72 3.23 -1.95
N GLN A 213 -5.95 1.94 -2.18
CA GLN A 213 -7.13 1.40 -2.89
C GLN A 213 -7.32 1.99 -4.30
N ASP A 214 -6.22 2.38 -4.93
CA ASP A 214 -6.19 2.85 -6.32
C ASP A 214 -6.11 1.64 -7.26
N GLN A 215 -7.29 1.10 -7.61
CA GLN A 215 -7.42 -0.07 -8.48
C GLN A 215 -6.74 0.12 -9.83
N THR A 216 -6.80 1.31 -10.40
CA THR A 216 -6.26 1.59 -11.74
C THR A 216 -4.74 1.47 -11.74
N ASN A 217 -4.06 2.14 -10.83
CA ASN A 217 -2.60 2.09 -10.74
C ASN A 217 -2.12 0.76 -10.17
N PHE A 218 -2.85 0.15 -9.24
CA PHE A 218 -2.57 -1.20 -8.75
C PHE A 218 -2.48 -2.20 -9.91
N GLU A 219 -3.51 -2.28 -10.77
CA GLU A 219 -3.54 -3.21 -11.90
C GLU A 219 -2.48 -2.87 -12.96
N LYS A 220 -2.22 -1.57 -13.22
CA LYS A 220 -1.18 -1.11 -14.14
C LYS A 220 0.19 -1.70 -13.75
N TYR A 221 0.62 -1.48 -12.50
CA TYR A 221 1.95 -1.90 -12.06
C TYR A 221 2.03 -3.40 -11.75
N ARG A 222 0.93 -4.02 -11.32
CA ARG A 222 0.83 -5.47 -11.20
C ARG A 222 0.99 -6.17 -12.55
N ALA A 223 0.35 -5.68 -13.59
CA ALA A 223 0.48 -6.22 -14.94
C ALA A 223 1.92 -6.08 -15.49
N LEU A 224 2.57 -4.92 -15.28
CA LEU A 224 3.98 -4.72 -15.64
C LEU A 224 4.89 -5.65 -14.86
N GLY A 225 4.67 -5.78 -13.55
CA GLY A 225 5.43 -6.70 -12.70
C GLY A 225 5.29 -8.16 -13.18
N LYS A 226 4.07 -8.60 -13.48
CA LYS A 226 3.81 -9.94 -14.01
C LYS A 226 4.45 -10.18 -15.38
N GLN A 227 4.48 -9.14 -16.22
CA GLN A 227 5.14 -9.21 -17.53
C GLN A 227 6.66 -9.39 -17.40
N PHE A 228 7.30 -8.64 -16.51
CA PHE A 228 8.75 -8.62 -16.37
C PHE A 228 9.29 -9.73 -15.43
N TYR A 229 8.47 -10.17 -14.48
CA TYR A 229 8.81 -11.16 -13.45
C TYR A 229 7.74 -12.27 -13.39
N PRO A 230 7.57 -13.07 -14.46
CA PRO A 230 6.48 -14.05 -14.56
C PRO A 230 6.52 -15.15 -13.50
N ASN A 231 7.70 -15.40 -12.91
CA ASN A 231 7.90 -16.41 -11.86
C ASN A 231 7.67 -15.85 -10.44
N SER A 232 7.39 -14.57 -10.29
CA SER A 232 7.12 -13.96 -9.00
C SER A 232 5.65 -14.18 -8.62
N GLU A 233 5.43 -14.91 -7.52
CA GLU A 233 4.08 -15.11 -6.96
C GLU A 233 3.46 -13.79 -6.50
N PHE A 234 4.27 -12.80 -6.13
CA PHE A 234 3.81 -11.52 -5.62
C PHE A 234 2.83 -10.81 -6.55
N PHE A 235 3.08 -10.82 -7.86
CA PHE A 235 2.20 -10.18 -8.85
C PHE A 235 0.97 -11.06 -9.21
N GLY A 236 0.86 -12.25 -8.63
CA GLY A 236 -0.33 -13.11 -8.68
C GLY A 236 -1.45 -12.61 -7.76
N TYR A 237 -1.10 -11.98 -6.65
CA TYR A 237 -2.05 -11.49 -5.65
C TYR A 237 -2.92 -10.35 -6.19
N ASN A 238 -4.19 -10.36 -5.81
CA ASN A 238 -5.13 -9.28 -6.09
C ASN A 238 -5.20 -8.28 -4.90
N MET A 239 -5.95 -7.20 -5.04
CA MET A 239 -6.03 -6.17 -4.02
C MET A 239 -6.61 -6.67 -2.69
N LEU A 240 -7.56 -7.62 -2.74
CA LEU A 240 -8.12 -8.25 -1.56
C LEU A 240 -7.07 -9.05 -0.79
N ASP A 241 -6.19 -9.77 -1.50
CA ASP A 241 -5.09 -10.53 -0.88
C ASP A 241 -4.16 -9.59 -0.10
N PHE A 242 -3.88 -8.39 -0.64
CA PHE A 242 -3.10 -7.37 0.06
C PHE A 242 -3.82 -6.81 1.28
N ALA A 243 -5.12 -6.53 1.19
CA ALA A 243 -5.91 -6.04 2.32
C ALA A 243 -5.92 -7.05 3.49
N ILE A 244 -5.99 -8.35 3.17
CA ILE A 244 -5.96 -9.43 4.15
C ILE A 244 -4.53 -9.67 4.67
N GLY A 245 -3.55 -9.77 3.78
CA GLY A 245 -2.18 -10.17 4.12
C GLY A 245 -1.34 -9.08 4.79
N ALA A 246 -1.65 -7.81 4.56
CA ALA A 246 -0.93 -6.68 5.15
C ALA A 246 -1.40 -6.32 6.56
N SER A 247 -2.47 -6.99 7.07
CA SER A 247 -3.08 -6.64 8.34
C SER A 247 -2.26 -7.16 9.52
N GLY A 248 -1.91 -6.29 10.46
CA GLY A 248 -1.20 -6.61 11.70
C GLY A 248 -2.06 -7.32 12.76
N GLY A 249 -3.39 -7.49 12.49
CA GLY A 249 -4.31 -8.17 13.38
C GLY A 249 -5.75 -8.09 12.92
N PHE A 250 -6.66 -8.68 13.74
CA PHE A 250 -8.08 -8.78 13.40
C PHE A 250 -8.74 -7.43 13.09
N ASN A 251 -8.56 -6.42 13.95
CA ASN A 251 -9.20 -5.12 13.77
C ASN A 251 -8.74 -4.43 12.48
N GLU A 252 -7.43 -4.42 12.22
CA GLU A 252 -6.88 -3.85 10.99
C GLU A 252 -7.39 -4.57 9.73
N LYS A 253 -7.54 -5.91 9.81
CA LYS A 253 -8.14 -6.69 8.72
C LYS A 253 -9.58 -6.24 8.45
N ILE A 254 -10.39 -6.07 9.50
CA ILE A 254 -11.78 -5.61 9.37
C ILE A 254 -11.79 -4.19 8.75
N ASP A 255 -10.98 -3.26 9.26
CA ASP A 255 -10.91 -1.87 8.76
C ASP A 255 -10.52 -1.83 7.27
N ASN A 256 -9.55 -2.65 6.85
CA ASN A 256 -9.11 -2.71 5.46
C ASN A 256 -10.22 -3.26 4.55
N LEU A 257 -10.93 -4.31 4.98
CA LEU A 257 -12.06 -4.87 4.24
C LEU A 257 -13.24 -3.90 4.16
N GLU A 258 -13.55 -3.17 5.24
CA GLU A 258 -14.60 -2.14 5.24
C GLU A 258 -14.26 -0.98 4.27
N LYS A 259 -12.99 -0.55 4.19
CA LYS A 259 -12.54 0.45 3.21
C LYS A 259 -12.73 -0.05 1.76
N MET A 260 -12.37 -1.31 1.49
CA MET A 260 -12.59 -1.91 0.17
C MET A 260 -14.07 -1.95 -0.20
N ILE A 261 -14.92 -2.37 0.74
CA ILE A 261 -16.38 -2.40 0.56
C ILE A 261 -16.93 -0.99 0.34
N ALA A 262 -16.43 0.03 1.06
CA ALA A 262 -16.83 1.42 0.85
C ALA A 262 -16.50 1.91 -0.58
N SER A 263 -15.36 1.46 -1.15
CA SER A 263 -14.96 1.79 -2.52
C SER A 263 -15.77 1.04 -3.57
N ASN A 264 -16.15 -0.22 -3.28
CA ASN A 264 -16.99 -1.05 -4.15
C ASN A 264 -18.00 -1.89 -3.35
N PRO A 265 -19.17 -1.32 -3.00
CA PRO A 265 -20.18 -1.99 -2.17
C PRO A 265 -20.76 -3.28 -2.76
N ASN A 266 -20.60 -3.49 -4.07
CA ASN A 266 -21.10 -4.67 -4.78
C ASN A 266 -19.99 -5.70 -5.08
N ASP A 267 -18.82 -5.60 -4.44
CA ASP A 267 -17.79 -6.64 -4.57
C ASP A 267 -18.13 -7.83 -3.66
N TYR A 268 -18.61 -8.90 -4.26
CA TYR A 268 -18.98 -10.15 -3.58
C TYR A 268 -17.83 -10.69 -2.71
N LYS A 269 -16.61 -10.67 -3.25
CA LYS A 269 -15.45 -11.25 -2.56
C LYS A 269 -15.07 -10.50 -1.30
N SER A 270 -15.08 -9.17 -1.35
CA SER A 270 -14.79 -8.33 -0.17
C SER A 270 -15.88 -8.47 0.90
N GLN A 271 -17.16 -8.53 0.49
CA GLN A 271 -18.27 -8.77 1.42
C GLN A 271 -18.13 -10.13 2.10
N LEU A 272 -17.85 -11.19 1.34
CA LEU A 272 -17.69 -12.54 1.88
C LEU A 272 -16.45 -12.61 2.80
N ALA A 273 -15.33 -12.04 2.40
CA ALA A 273 -14.10 -12.03 3.21
C ALA A 273 -14.27 -11.32 4.57
N LEU A 274 -15.00 -10.18 4.59
CA LEU A 274 -15.37 -9.49 5.83
C LEU A 274 -16.21 -10.40 6.73
N ALA A 275 -17.22 -11.03 6.14
CA ALA A 275 -18.11 -11.91 6.88
C ALA A 275 -17.38 -13.14 7.44
N GLU A 276 -16.53 -13.79 6.66
CA GLU A 276 -15.74 -14.96 7.08
C GLU A 276 -14.77 -14.61 8.21
N ALA A 277 -14.07 -13.47 8.11
CA ALA A 277 -13.16 -13.02 9.16
C ALA A 277 -13.88 -12.81 10.51
N ILE A 278 -15.08 -12.24 10.48
CA ILE A 278 -15.88 -12.03 11.69
C ILE A 278 -16.51 -13.37 12.14
N PHE A 279 -17.00 -14.19 11.21
CA PHE A 279 -17.58 -15.50 11.51
C PHE A 279 -16.61 -16.37 12.30
N ASP A 280 -15.37 -16.49 11.87
CA ASP A 280 -14.33 -17.27 12.54
C ASP A 280 -14.07 -16.80 13.97
N THR A 281 -14.19 -15.51 14.22
CA THR A 281 -14.03 -14.91 15.55
C THR A 281 -15.25 -15.19 16.44
N LEU A 282 -16.47 -15.00 15.91
CA LEU A 282 -17.70 -15.14 16.68
C LEU A 282 -18.11 -16.61 16.91
N ASN A 283 -17.68 -17.51 16.04
CA ASN A 283 -18.06 -18.93 16.08
C ASN A 283 -16.87 -19.86 16.35
N SER A 284 -15.77 -19.31 16.91
CA SER A 284 -14.61 -20.12 17.28
C SER A 284 -14.99 -21.22 18.29
N ARG A 285 -14.63 -22.47 17.96
CA ARG A 285 -14.79 -23.64 18.84
C ARG A 285 -13.45 -24.01 19.51
N LYS A 286 -12.45 -23.15 19.47
CA LYS A 286 -11.18 -23.43 20.15
C LYS A 286 -11.38 -23.40 21.65
N GLU A 287 -10.69 -24.29 22.36
CA GLU A 287 -10.70 -24.33 23.82
C GLU A 287 -10.23 -22.97 24.36
N GLY A 288 -10.96 -22.38 25.29
CA GLY A 288 -10.69 -21.08 25.87
C GLY A 288 -11.09 -19.86 25.00
N ALA A 289 -11.76 -20.07 23.86
CA ALA A 289 -12.25 -18.96 23.06
C ALA A 289 -13.28 -18.12 23.83
N VAL A 290 -13.05 -16.81 23.91
CA VAL A 290 -13.92 -15.84 24.57
C VAL A 290 -14.58 -14.98 23.49
N LEU A 291 -15.87 -14.75 23.59
CA LEU A 291 -16.57 -13.84 22.71
C LEU A 291 -16.05 -12.40 22.92
N PRO A 292 -15.84 -11.64 21.83
CA PRO A 292 -15.36 -10.27 21.93
C PRO A 292 -16.38 -9.36 22.63
N ALA A 293 -15.91 -8.32 23.31
CA ALA A 293 -16.77 -7.40 24.06
C ALA A 293 -17.78 -6.66 23.13
N ASN A 294 -17.40 -6.46 21.86
CA ASN A 294 -18.23 -5.83 20.83
C ASN A 294 -18.96 -6.86 19.95
N TYR A 295 -19.35 -8.00 20.54
CA TYR A 295 -20.02 -9.10 19.83
C TYR A 295 -21.20 -8.62 18.96
N ASP A 296 -22.10 -7.83 19.51
CA ASP A 296 -23.32 -7.40 18.80
C ASP A 296 -23.01 -6.53 17.58
N GLU A 297 -21.99 -5.67 17.68
CA GLU A 297 -21.51 -4.85 16.55
C GLU A 297 -20.93 -5.74 15.44
N LEU A 298 -20.05 -6.64 15.80
CA LEU A 298 -19.43 -7.58 14.86
C LEU A 298 -20.46 -8.50 14.22
N GLU A 299 -21.41 -9.03 14.99
CA GLU A 299 -22.52 -9.81 14.46
C GLU A 299 -23.31 -9.04 13.42
N ALA A 300 -23.68 -7.78 13.71
CA ALA A 300 -24.41 -6.95 12.78
C ALA A 300 -23.62 -6.70 11.47
N LYS A 301 -22.31 -6.42 11.57
CA LYS A 301 -21.41 -6.29 10.40
C LYS A 301 -21.38 -7.55 9.57
N MET A 302 -21.19 -8.70 10.20
CA MET A 302 -21.17 -10.02 9.54
C MET A 302 -22.49 -10.32 8.82
N LEU A 303 -23.62 -10.15 9.50
CA LEU A 303 -24.95 -10.42 8.92
C LEU A 303 -25.23 -9.49 7.73
N ASN A 304 -24.88 -8.21 7.82
CA ASN A 304 -25.02 -7.27 6.72
C ASN A 304 -24.15 -7.69 5.52
N ALA A 305 -22.89 -8.06 5.74
CA ALA A 305 -21.98 -8.50 4.71
C ALA A 305 -22.46 -9.80 4.03
N LEU A 306 -22.92 -10.80 4.80
CA LEU A 306 -23.47 -12.05 4.24
C LEU A 306 -24.73 -11.81 3.41
N ASN A 307 -25.67 -10.99 3.91
CA ASN A 307 -26.88 -10.66 3.18
C ASN A 307 -26.55 -9.89 1.89
N LYS A 308 -25.58 -8.97 1.94
CA LYS A 308 -25.11 -8.24 0.75
C LYS A 308 -24.43 -9.16 -0.25
N ALA A 309 -23.53 -10.03 0.19
CA ALA A 309 -22.91 -11.04 -0.66
C ALA A 309 -23.95 -11.93 -1.36
N ASN A 310 -24.93 -12.43 -0.61
CA ASN A 310 -26.02 -13.24 -1.17
C ASN A 310 -26.87 -12.46 -2.18
N SER A 311 -27.08 -11.14 -1.97
CA SER A 311 -27.84 -10.32 -2.91
C SER A 311 -27.05 -10.01 -4.20
N VAL A 312 -25.72 -9.89 -4.11
CA VAL A 312 -24.82 -9.62 -5.25
C VAL A 312 -24.64 -10.88 -6.11
N ASN A 313 -24.44 -12.02 -5.48
CA ASN A 313 -24.29 -13.31 -6.17
C ASN A 313 -25.16 -14.39 -5.52
N PRO A 314 -26.46 -14.44 -5.86
CA PRO A 314 -27.37 -15.38 -5.24
C PRO A 314 -27.16 -16.86 -5.63
N ASP A 315 -26.34 -17.14 -6.64
CA ASP A 315 -26.00 -18.49 -7.06
C ASP A 315 -24.92 -19.15 -6.15
N GLU A 316 -24.14 -18.35 -5.46
CA GLU A 316 -23.19 -18.82 -4.47
C GLU A 316 -23.86 -19.11 -3.12
N LEU A 317 -23.68 -20.33 -2.64
CA LEU A 317 -24.35 -20.81 -1.42
C LEU A 317 -23.61 -20.45 -0.13
N GLN A 318 -22.34 -20.08 -0.23
CA GLN A 318 -21.47 -19.81 0.95
C GLN A 318 -22.08 -18.81 1.94
N PRO A 319 -22.66 -17.66 1.50
CA PRO A 319 -23.27 -16.74 2.46
C PRO A 319 -24.43 -17.36 3.27
N LEU A 320 -25.29 -18.15 2.61
CA LEU A 320 -26.42 -18.80 3.27
C LEU A 320 -25.97 -19.91 4.21
N LEU A 321 -24.92 -20.66 3.86
CA LEU A 321 -24.28 -21.65 4.71
C LEU A 321 -23.77 -21.03 6.00
N LEU A 322 -22.98 -19.92 5.87
CA LEU A 322 -22.44 -19.21 7.02
C LEU A 322 -23.55 -18.60 7.92
N LEU A 323 -24.63 -18.08 7.33
CA LEU A 323 -25.79 -17.61 8.08
C LEU A 323 -26.44 -18.74 8.88
N GLY A 324 -26.68 -19.89 8.24
CA GLY A 324 -27.25 -21.06 8.90
C GLY A 324 -26.38 -21.56 10.04
N ASP A 325 -25.09 -21.75 9.79
CA ASP A 325 -24.09 -22.19 10.78
C ASP A 325 -23.96 -21.23 11.95
N HIS A 326 -23.94 -19.90 11.67
CA HIS A 326 -23.90 -18.88 12.72
C HIS A 326 -25.12 -18.99 13.65
N TYR A 327 -26.30 -19.10 13.09
CA TYR A 327 -27.52 -19.20 13.90
C TYR A 327 -27.64 -20.54 14.66
N ILE A 328 -27.09 -21.64 14.11
CA ILE A 328 -26.95 -22.90 14.89
C ILE A 328 -26.04 -22.68 16.09
N ASN A 329 -24.84 -22.17 15.88
CA ASN A 329 -23.88 -21.88 16.95
C ASN A 329 -24.46 -20.94 18.01
N LYS A 330 -25.20 -19.90 17.57
CA LYS A 330 -25.89 -18.98 18.48
C LYS A 330 -27.00 -19.64 19.27
N SER A 331 -27.81 -20.53 18.64
CA SER A 331 -28.85 -21.27 19.33
C SER A 331 -28.24 -22.24 20.35
N GLU A 332 -27.15 -22.97 20.04
CA GLU A 332 -26.40 -23.79 20.96
C GLU A 332 -25.98 -23.00 22.23
N ARG A 333 -25.41 -21.80 22.04
CA ARG A 333 -25.03 -20.95 23.19
C ARG A 333 -26.23 -20.53 24.04
N ILE A 334 -27.38 -20.24 23.43
CA ILE A 334 -28.63 -19.93 24.16
C ILE A 334 -29.10 -21.16 24.87
N GLY A 335 -29.03 -22.34 24.26
CA GLY A 335 -29.37 -23.63 24.90
C GLY A 335 -28.50 -23.90 26.13
N ASP A 336 -27.20 -23.57 26.07
CA ASP A 336 -26.31 -23.68 27.23
C ASP A 336 -26.71 -22.78 28.39
N GLN A 337 -27.30 -21.60 28.11
CA GLN A 337 -27.87 -20.71 29.13
C GLN A 337 -29.20 -21.25 29.68
N MET A 338 -29.95 -21.97 28.88
CA MET A 338 -31.26 -22.52 29.25
C MET A 338 -31.12 -23.70 30.21
N ARG A 339 -30.18 -24.63 30.00
CA ARG A 339 -29.96 -25.84 30.80
C ARG A 339 -29.87 -25.61 32.31
N PRO A 340 -29.08 -24.65 32.85
CA PRO A 340 -29.01 -24.40 34.29
C PRO A 340 -30.36 -23.88 34.85
N ILE A 341 -31.13 -23.10 34.06
CA ILE A 341 -32.44 -22.60 34.45
C ILE A 341 -33.45 -23.77 34.55
N GLU A 342 -33.45 -24.66 33.57
CA GLU A 342 -34.27 -25.87 33.59
C GLU A 342 -33.94 -26.76 34.77
N THR A 343 -32.64 -26.96 35.03
CA THR A 343 -32.17 -27.76 36.18
C THR A 343 -32.63 -27.17 37.51
N ASP A 344 -32.57 -25.84 37.66
CA ASP A 344 -33.03 -25.14 38.87
C ASP A 344 -34.54 -25.24 39.03
N LEU A 345 -35.30 -25.09 37.95
CA LEU A 345 -36.74 -25.28 37.96
C LEU A 345 -37.16 -26.73 38.38
N ILE A 346 -36.47 -27.74 37.87
CA ILE A 346 -36.69 -29.13 38.26
C ILE A 346 -36.44 -29.33 39.76
N LYS A 347 -35.32 -28.75 40.27
CA LYS A 347 -34.97 -28.84 41.71
C LYS A 347 -35.99 -28.12 42.59
N LYS A 348 -36.53 -27.00 42.17
CA LYS A 348 -37.56 -26.22 42.89
C LYS A 348 -38.93 -26.94 42.85
N GLY A 349 -39.23 -27.66 41.82
CA GLY A 349 -40.51 -28.36 41.66
C GLY A 349 -41.72 -27.46 41.88
N ALA A 350 -42.62 -27.83 42.82
CA ALA A 350 -43.79 -27.03 43.18
C ALA A 350 -43.46 -25.66 43.82
N LYS A 351 -42.21 -25.42 44.24
CA LYS A 351 -41.76 -24.12 44.81
C LYS A 351 -41.29 -23.14 43.74
N ALA A 352 -41.23 -23.53 42.48
CA ALA A 352 -40.86 -22.65 41.40
C ALA A 352 -41.86 -21.48 41.24
N THR A 353 -41.35 -20.25 41.29
CA THR A 353 -42.15 -19.03 41.16
C THR A 353 -42.56 -18.76 39.72
N ALA A 354 -43.54 -17.85 39.53
CA ALA A 354 -43.91 -17.36 38.20
C ALA A 354 -42.69 -16.67 37.49
N ALA A 355 -41.86 -15.96 38.26
CA ALA A 355 -40.66 -15.30 37.74
C ALA A 355 -39.62 -16.34 37.25
N ASP A 356 -39.43 -17.46 37.97
CA ASP A 356 -38.53 -18.54 37.54
C ASP A 356 -38.98 -19.15 36.20
N LYS A 357 -40.29 -19.39 36.06
CA LYS A 357 -40.90 -19.92 34.83
C LYS A 357 -40.79 -18.91 33.66
N GLN A 358 -41.02 -17.61 33.96
CA GLN A 358 -40.88 -16.55 32.95
C GLN A 358 -39.46 -16.46 32.42
N LYS A 359 -38.45 -16.54 33.30
CA LYS A 359 -37.05 -16.55 32.89
C LYS A 359 -36.75 -17.69 31.90
N LEU A 360 -37.26 -18.89 32.11
CA LEU A 360 -37.09 -19.98 31.13
C LEU A 360 -37.81 -19.68 29.82
N ALA A 361 -39.06 -19.15 29.90
CA ALA A 361 -39.85 -18.84 28.72
C ALA A 361 -39.15 -17.76 27.85
N ASP A 362 -38.56 -16.74 28.47
CA ASP A 362 -37.83 -15.66 27.76
C ASP A 362 -36.59 -16.21 27.03
N VAL A 363 -35.80 -17.08 27.66
CA VAL A 363 -34.62 -17.68 27.03
C VAL A 363 -35.04 -18.66 25.94
N LYS A 364 -36.10 -19.46 26.17
CA LYS A 364 -36.66 -20.37 25.17
C LYS A 364 -37.16 -19.63 23.93
N ALA A 365 -37.84 -18.49 24.09
CA ALA A 365 -38.30 -17.69 22.98
C ALA A 365 -37.12 -17.16 22.10
N LYS A 366 -36.02 -16.77 22.74
CA LYS A 366 -34.79 -16.37 22.00
C LYS A 366 -34.17 -17.55 21.26
N TYR A 367 -34.14 -18.73 21.89
CA TYR A 367 -33.68 -19.97 21.27
C TYR A 367 -34.51 -20.32 20.03
N ASP A 368 -35.83 -20.33 20.16
CA ASP A 368 -36.78 -20.66 19.08
C ASP A 368 -36.59 -19.73 17.87
N VAL A 369 -36.56 -18.43 18.08
CA VAL A 369 -36.34 -17.40 17.02
C VAL A 369 -34.99 -17.62 16.32
N THR A 370 -33.93 -17.88 17.10
CA THR A 370 -32.59 -18.08 16.54
C THR A 370 -32.52 -19.38 15.72
N TYR A 371 -33.13 -20.44 16.22
CA TYR A 371 -33.16 -21.75 15.53
C TYR A 371 -34.03 -21.70 14.27
N ASP A 372 -35.13 -20.95 14.28
CA ASP A 372 -35.95 -20.68 13.10
C ASP A 372 -35.17 -19.97 12.00
N LEU A 373 -34.31 -18.98 12.35
CA LEU A 373 -33.42 -18.30 11.40
C LEU A 373 -32.40 -19.27 10.77
N ALA A 374 -31.84 -20.20 11.56
CA ALA A 374 -30.96 -21.23 11.02
C ALA A 374 -31.70 -22.10 9.99
N LYS A 375 -32.88 -22.65 10.37
CA LYS A 375 -33.71 -23.44 9.48
C LYS A 375 -34.05 -22.72 8.19
N ASP A 376 -34.44 -21.46 8.24
CA ASP A 376 -34.83 -20.69 7.04
C ASP A 376 -33.67 -20.53 6.02
N ASN A 377 -32.47 -20.36 6.49
CA ASN A 377 -31.28 -20.31 5.63
C ASN A 377 -30.95 -21.71 5.07
N PHE A 378 -31.00 -22.75 5.89
CA PHE A 378 -30.77 -24.12 5.44
C PHE A 378 -31.82 -24.62 4.45
N LEU A 379 -33.09 -24.22 4.58
CA LEU A 379 -34.11 -24.54 3.59
C LEU A 379 -33.79 -23.96 2.21
N LYS A 380 -33.30 -22.72 2.15
CA LYS A 380 -32.86 -22.08 0.88
C LYS A 380 -31.72 -22.86 0.24
N VAL A 381 -30.74 -23.26 1.04
CA VAL A 381 -29.59 -24.06 0.56
C VAL A 381 -30.02 -25.46 0.13
N ALA A 382 -30.85 -26.13 0.91
CA ALA A 382 -31.37 -27.47 0.59
C ALA A 382 -32.19 -27.47 -0.70
N ASP A 383 -33.02 -26.44 -0.93
CA ASP A 383 -33.75 -26.24 -2.20
C ASP A 383 -32.80 -26.10 -3.39
N ARG A 384 -31.72 -25.35 -3.24
CA ARG A 384 -30.71 -25.19 -4.30
C ARG A 384 -29.99 -26.49 -4.61
N TYR A 385 -29.50 -27.21 -3.59
CA TYR A 385 -28.83 -28.50 -3.78
C TYR A 385 -29.75 -29.52 -4.42
N SER A 386 -31.04 -29.54 -4.06
CA SER A 386 -32.01 -30.47 -4.65
C SER A 386 -32.25 -30.30 -6.16
N LYS A 387 -31.92 -29.10 -6.69
CA LYS A 387 -32.08 -28.75 -8.11
C LYS A 387 -30.81 -28.97 -8.92
N MET A 388 -29.68 -29.26 -8.29
CA MET A 388 -28.40 -29.47 -8.98
C MET A 388 -28.37 -30.92 -9.54
N SER A 389 -28.08 -31.06 -10.81
CA SER A 389 -27.99 -32.36 -11.49
C SER A 389 -26.78 -33.19 -11.05
N ASN A 390 -25.68 -32.49 -10.72
CA ASN A 390 -24.43 -33.13 -10.27
C ASN A 390 -23.85 -32.37 -9.08
N LEU A 391 -23.80 -33.05 -7.92
CA LEU A 391 -23.13 -32.53 -6.73
C LEU A 391 -21.70 -33.07 -6.68
N ASN A 392 -20.71 -32.21 -6.49
CA ASN A 392 -19.37 -32.65 -6.16
C ASN A 392 -19.28 -33.19 -4.74
N GLN A 393 -18.13 -33.72 -4.33
CA GLN A 393 -17.95 -34.34 -3.00
C GLN A 393 -18.17 -33.33 -1.84
N VAL A 394 -17.79 -32.12 -2.00
CA VAL A 394 -17.93 -31.04 -1.01
C VAL A 394 -19.43 -30.69 -0.87
N ASP A 395 -20.11 -30.50 -2.00
CA ASP A 395 -21.54 -30.18 -2.03
C ASP A 395 -22.38 -31.32 -1.42
N LYS A 396 -22.09 -32.59 -1.75
CA LYS A 396 -22.74 -33.73 -1.13
C LYS A 396 -22.58 -33.74 0.39
N ARG A 397 -21.35 -33.45 0.87
CA ARG A 397 -21.07 -33.37 2.30
C ARG A 397 -21.87 -32.25 2.96
N ASN A 398 -21.81 -31.03 2.38
CA ASN A 398 -22.53 -29.87 2.91
C ASN A 398 -24.05 -30.12 2.91
N TYR A 399 -24.59 -30.65 1.80
CA TYR A 399 -26.00 -30.97 1.69
C TYR A 399 -26.42 -31.97 2.78
N ARG A 400 -25.65 -33.02 3.03
CA ARG A 400 -25.91 -33.98 4.09
C ARG A 400 -25.93 -33.34 5.47
N ILE A 401 -24.99 -32.43 5.78
CA ILE A 401 -24.95 -31.71 7.05
C ILE A 401 -26.22 -30.88 7.24
N ILE A 402 -26.59 -30.10 6.22
CA ILE A 402 -27.79 -29.24 6.24
C ILE A 402 -29.07 -30.07 6.46
N VAL A 403 -29.21 -31.16 5.72
CA VAL A 403 -30.34 -32.05 5.83
C VAL A 403 -30.42 -32.67 7.23
N GLY A 404 -29.27 -33.01 7.83
CA GLY A 404 -29.19 -33.46 9.22
C GLY A 404 -29.66 -32.38 10.20
N ASN A 405 -29.20 -31.13 10.01
CA ASN A 405 -29.64 -30.01 10.86
C ASN A 405 -31.14 -29.73 10.72
N LEU A 406 -31.71 -29.85 9.52
CA LEU A 406 -33.16 -29.73 9.30
C LEU A 406 -33.95 -30.83 9.98
N ALA A 407 -33.48 -32.08 9.89
CA ALA A 407 -34.10 -33.18 10.60
C ALA A 407 -34.13 -32.99 12.13
N GLN A 408 -33.00 -32.52 12.69
CA GLN A 408 -32.90 -32.19 14.13
C GLN A 408 -33.83 -31.04 14.52
N TYR A 409 -33.91 -29.97 13.67
CA TYR A 409 -34.84 -28.88 13.91
C TYR A 409 -36.28 -29.37 13.99
N TYR A 410 -36.74 -30.19 13.04
CA TYR A 410 -38.11 -30.70 13.04
C TYR A 410 -38.37 -31.70 14.18
N SER A 411 -37.37 -32.49 14.57
CA SER A 411 -37.46 -33.35 15.77
C SER A 411 -37.65 -32.48 17.04
N TYR A 412 -36.92 -31.38 17.18
CA TYR A 412 -37.13 -30.44 18.31
C TYR A 412 -38.52 -29.80 18.28
N LYS A 413 -39.01 -29.35 17.12
CA LYS A 413 -40.35 -28.75 17.00
C LYS A 413 -41.47 -29.75 17.28
N ARG A 414 -41.26 -31.04 17.00
CA ARG A 414 -42.24 -32.12 17.27
C ARG A 414 -42.63 -32.17 18.74
N GLU A 415 -41.72 -31.92 19.68
CA GLU A 415 -41.99 -32.00 21.12
C GLU A 415 -43.02 -30.94 21.58
N SER A 416 -43.08 -29.80 20.92
CA SER A 416 -43.97 -28.69 21.27
C SER A 416 -45.21 -28.56 20.34
N SER A 417 -45.26 -29.26 19.20
CA SER A 417 -46.33 -29.15 18.22
C SER A 417 -47.54 -30.04 18.60
N LYS A 418 -48.75 -29.63 18.17
CA LYS A 418 -49.99 -30.34 18.43
C LYS A 418 -50.90 -30.32 17.20
N GLY A 419 -51.81 -31.30 17.14
CA GLY A 419 -52.85 -31.35 16.12
C GLY A 419 -52.32 -31.39 14.70
N ALA A 420 -52.89 -30.58 13.82
CA ALA A 420 -52.50 -30.54 12.39
C ALA A 420 -51.05 -30.10 12.19
N GLU A 421 -50.51 -29.24 13.06
CA GLU A 421 -49.13 -28.80 13.01
C GLU A 421 -48.15 -29.93 13.31
N LEU A 422 -48.47 -30.77 14.30
CA LEU A 422 -47.66 -31.95 14.59
C LEU A 422 -47.52 -32.87 13.39
N ASN A 423 -48.60 -33.10 12.63
CA ASN A 423 -48.55 -33.96 11.44
C ASN A 423 -47.62 -33.37 10.36
N LYS A 424 -47.61 -32.03 10.15
CA LYS A 424 -46.70 -31.36 9.23
C LYS A 424 -45.25 -31.51 9.68
N VAL A 425 -44.97 -31.27 10.94
CA VAL A 425 -43.64 -31.39 11.53
C VAL A 425 -43.08 -32.80 11.38
N ILE A 426 -43.90 -33.85 11.67
CA ILE A 426 -43.52 -35.24 11.48
C ILE A 426 -43.22 -35.55 10.01
N ALA A 427 -44.03 -35.03 9.09
CA ALA A 427 -43.79 -35.21 7.65
C ALA A 427 -42.47 -34.64 7.19
N GLU A 428 -42.12 -33.39 7.59
CA GLU A 428 -40.85 -32.77 7.27
C GLU A 428 -39.66 -33.47 7.96
N GLU A 429 -39.78 -33.87 9.24
CA GLU A 429 -38.77 -34.65 9.94
C GLU A 429 -38.47 -35.96 9.19
N THR A 430 -39.51 -36.69 8.79
CA THR A 430 -39.38 -37.94 8.03
C THR A 430 -38.72 -37.71 6.68
N LYS A 431 -39.11 -36.66 5.97
CA LYS A 431 -38.53 -36.29 4.67
C LYS A 431 -37.02 -36.05 4.80
N TYR A 432 -36.58 -35.25 5.77
CA TYR A 432 -35.16 -34.90 5.93
C TYR A 432 -34.34 -36.07 6.48
N ASN A 433 -34.89 -36.92 7.36
CA ASN A 433 -34.24 -38.14 7.78
C ASN A 433 -34.01 -39.10 6.61
N ASN A 434 -35.01 -39.31 5.75
CA ASN A 434 -34.90 -40.17 4.57
C ASN A 434 -33.84 -39.61 3.59
N LEU A 435 -33.83 -38.29 3.36
CA LEU A 435 -32.88 -37.66 2.49
C LEU A 435 -31.45 -37.74 3.06
N TYR A 436 -31.28 -37.60 4.38
CA TYR A 436 -29.99 -37.78 5.06
C TYR A 436 -29.43 -39.19 4.82
N GLU A 437 -30.26 -40.21 4.97
CA GLU A 437 -29.86 -41.60 4.73
C GLU A 437 -29.54 -41.90 3.25
N GLN A 438 -30.24 -41.25 2.33
CA GLN A 438 -29.92 -41.32 0.89
C GLN A 438 -28.55 -40.71 0.58
N LEU A 439 -28.21 -39.53 1.17
CA LEU A 439 -26.95 -38.85 0.99
C LEU A 439 -25.76 -39.52 1.72
N ARG A 440 -26.01 -40.48 2.62
CA ARG A 440 -24.97 -41.30 3.26
C ARG A 440 -24.49 -42.44 2.37
N LYS A 441 -25.28 -42.85 1.42
CA LYS A 441 -24.90 -43.93 0.51
C LYS A 441 -23.81 -43.45 -0.43
N PRO A 442 -22.75 -44.24 -0.69
CA PRO A 442 -21.63 -43.90 -1.53
C PRO A 442 -22.01 -43.56 -2.96
#